data_783b5c119265537ac2271f97e02c9dfb
#
_entry.id   783b5c119265537ac2271f97e02c9dfb
#
_cell.length_a   1.000
_cell.length_b   1.000
_cell.length_c   1.000
_cell.angle_alpha   90.00
_cell.angle_beta   90.00
_cell.angle_gamma   90.00
#
_symmetry.space_group_name_H-M   'P 1'
#
loop_
_entity.id
_entity.type
_entity.pdbx_description
1 polymer ?
#
loop_
_entity_poly.entity_id
_entity_poly.type
_entity_poly.pdbx_seq_one_letter_code
_entity_poly.pdbx_strand_id
1 'polypeptide(L)'
;MFAADGDTVSFEPGMLPRPQDTVLRKQTVSVFASTDLDRRLKTLGVKTVIVAGLMTHACVAGAARDAVPLGYHVVIASDASATRDIVRADGQKVDKDALHRAALAEIEDTFGDVMTTADITRLPLR
;
A
#
# COMPACT_ATOMS: atom_id res chain seq x y z
N MET A 1 -17.16 -2.24 6.16
CA MET A 1 -16.80 -3.13 5.04
C MET A 1 -17.21 -2.41 3.76
N PHE A 2 -16.35 -2.34 2.75
CA PHE A 2 -16.70 -1.71 1.48
C PHE A 2 -17.61 -2.64 0.67
N ALA A 3 -18.76 -2.14 0.20
CA ALA A 3 -19.61 -2.88 -0.72
C ALA A 3 -18.95 -2.87 -2.12
N ALA A 4 -18.90 -4.03 -2.78
CA ALA A 4 -18.18 -4.19 -4.05
C ALA A 4 -18.76 -3.37 -5.22
N ASP A 5 -19.99 -2.93 -5.08
CA ASP A 5 -20.82 -2.18 -6.05
C ASP A 5 -21.19 -0.78 -5.55
N GLY A 6 -20.59 -0.34 -4.42
CA GLY A 6 -20.84 0.99 -3.86
C GLY A 6 -19.93 2.07 -4.48
N ASP A 7 -20.38 3.31 -4.45
CA ASP A 7 -19.62 4.48 -4.93
C ASP A 7 -18.27 4.65 -4.24
N THR A 8 -18.13 4.09 -3.02
CA THR A 8 -16.90 4.15 -2.22
C THR A 8 -15.76 3.30 -2.76
N VAL A 9 -15.98 2.48 -3.80
CA VAL A 9 -14.95 1.69 -4.47
C VAL A 9 -14.55 2.25 -5.82
N SER A 10 -15.15 3.37 -6.22
CA SER A 10 -14.78 4.10 -7.43
C SER A 10 -13.42 4.77 -7.27
N PHE A 11 -12.68 4.90 -8.36
CA PHE A 11 -11.46 5.68 -8.36
C PHE A 11 -11.75 7.16 -8.17
N GLU A 12 -10.91 7.84 -7.42
CA GLU A 12 -10.91 9.30 -7.34
C GLU A 12 -10.73 9.89 -8.75
N PRO A 13 -11.55 10.87 -9.18
CA PRO A 13 -11.48 11.41 -10.54
C PRO A 13 -10.09 11.91 -10.97
N GLY A 14 -9.30 12.41 -10.02
CA GLY A 14 -7.91 12.84 -10.26
C GLY A 14 -6.89 11.71 -10.35
N MET A 15 -7.30 10.46 -10.08
CA MET A 15 -6.42 9.29 -10.01
C MET A 15 -6.97 8.10 -10.83
N LEU A 16 -7.58 8.38 -11.96
CA LEU A 16 -8.09 7.33 -12.84
C LEU A 16 -6.93 6.51 -13.41
N PRO A 17 -7.06 5.17 -13.42
CA PRO A 17 -6.06 4.32 -14.06
C PRO A 17 -6.02 4.61 -15.57
N ARG A 18 -4.81 4.62 -16.12
CA ARG A 18 -4.60 4.76 -17.58
C ARG A 18 -4.98 3.43 -18.27
N PRO A 19 -5.26 3.44 -19.59
CA PRO A 19 -5.64 2.22 -20.31
C PRO A 19 -4.65 1.05 -20.19
N GLN A 20 -3.35 1.35 -19.99
CA GLN A 20 -2.29 0.35 -19.85
C GLN A 20 -2.09 -0.11 -18.40
N ASP A 21 -2.70 0.55 -17.42
CA ASP A 21 -2.53 0.20 -16.01
C ASP A 21 -3.34 -1.06 -15.68
N THR A 22 -2.74 -1.97 -14.92
CA THR A 22 -3.44 -3.16 -14.46
C THR A 22 -4.31 -2.84 -13.25
N VAL A 23 -5.61 -3.06 -13.39
CA VAL A 23 -6.57 -2.91 -12.30
C VAL A 23 -6.88 -4.28 -11.70
N LEU A 24 -6.62 -4.45 -10.41
CA LEU A 24 -6.94 -5.66 -9.65
C LEU A 24 -7.93 -5.33 -8.53
N ARG A 25 -8.95 -6.17 -8.39
CA ARG A 25 -9.90 -6.07 -7.27
C ARG A 25 -9.51 -7.09 -6.20
N LYS A 26 -9.14 -6.61 -5.02
CA LYS A 26 -8.79 -7.46 -3.88
C LYS A 26 -9.96 -7.62 -2.91
N GLN A 27 -9.99 -8.74 -2.19
CA GLN A 27 -10.99 -9.05 -1.16
C GLN A 27 -10.39 -9.11 0.25
N THR A 28 -9.07 -8.97 0.37
CA THR A 28 -8.33 -9.01 1.64
C THR A 28 -7.56 -7.70 1.86
N VAL A 29 -7.03 -7.50 3.04
CA VAL A 29 -6.20 -6.33 3.38
C VAL A 29 -5.00 -6.25 2.44
N SER A 30 -4.26 -7.33 2.27
CA SER A 30 -3.15 -7.42 1.33
C SER A 30 -3.64 -7.79 -0.08
N VAL A 31 -3.10 -7.12 -1.08
CA VAL A 31 -3.36 -7.44 -2.49
C VAL A 31 -2.77 -8.80 -2.90
N PHE A 32 -1.70 -9.24 -2.25
CA PHE A 32 -1.06 -10.52 -2.56
C PHE A 32 -1.90 -11.72 -2.13
N ALA A 33 -2.71 -11.58 -1.07
CA ALA A 33 -3.47 -12.68 -0.50
C ALA A 33 -4.73 -13.07 -1.31
N SER A 34 -5.25 -12.21 -2.17
CA SER A 34 -6.51 -12.46 -2.89
C SER A 34 -6.49 -12.09 -4.37
N THR A 35 -5.30 -11.89 -4.95
CA THR A 35 -5.13 -11.63 -6.39
C THR A 35 -3.96 -12.43 -6.95
N ASP A 36 -3.79 -12.38 -8.26
CA ASP A 36 -2.66 -13.01 -8.95
C ASP A 36 -1.46 -12.05 -9.14
N LEU A 37 -1.36 -11.00 -8.31
CA LEU A 37 -0.33 -9.97 -8.46
C LEU A 37 1.09 -10.56 -8.41
N ASP A 38 1.38 -11.45 -7.46
CA ASP A 38 2.69 -12.10 -7.34
C ASP A 38 3.11 -12.80 -8.65
N ARG A 39 2.22 -13.59 -9.23
CA ARG A 39 2.47 -14.26 -10.50
C ARG A 39 2.76 -13.26 -11.64
N ARG A 40 2.00 -12.16 -11.71
CA ARG A 40 2.20 -11.12 -12.72
C ARG A 40 3.54 -10.43 -12.57
N LEU A 41 3.89 -10.01 -11.35
CA LEU A 41 5.16 -9.35 -11.05
C LEU A 41 6.35 -10.26 -11.36
N LYS A 42 6.29 -11.53 -10.98
CA LYS A 42 7.33 -12.52 -11.30
C LYS A 42 7.49 -12.76 -12.79
N THR A 43 6.40 -12.83 -13.53
CA THR A 43 6.43 -12.96 -15.01
C THR A 43 7.13 -11.77 -15.65
N LEU A 44 6.97 -10.58 -15.08
CA LEU A 44 7.63 -9.35 -15.54
C LEU A 44 9.06 -9.17 -15.00
N GLY A 45 9.54 -10.10 -14.17
CA GLY A 45 10.88 -10.02 -13.57
C GLY A 45 11.04 -8.93 -12.51
N VAL A 46 9.93 -8.40 -11.98
CA VAL A 46 9.95 -7.34 -10.96
C VAL A 46 10.63 -7.84 -9.68
N LYS A 47 11.53 -7.03 -9.14
CA LYS A 47 12.27 -7.30 -7.89
C LYS A 47 11.92 -6.31 -6.79
N THR A 48 11.55 -5.09 -7.15
CA THR A 48 11.19 -4.03 -6.21
C THR A 48 9.77 -3.58 -6.47
N VAL A 49 9.00 -3.45 -5.42
CA VAL A 49 7.64 -2.90 -5.46
C VAL A 49 7.58 -1.58 -4.70
N ILE A 50 7.02 -0.57 -5.34
CA ILE A 50 6.72 0.72 -4.70
C ILE A 50 5.25 0.69 -4.33
N VAL A 51 4.94 0.92 -3.07
CA VAL A 51 3.58 0.87 -2.55
C VAL A 51 3.14 2.26 -2.07
N ALA A 52 1.97 2.67 -2.49
CA ALA A 52 1.32 3.92 -2.09
C ALA A 52 -0.17 3.70 -1.87
N GLY A 53 -0.85 4.61 -1.21
CA GLY A 53 -2.31 4.63 -1.10
C GLY A 53 -2.86 4.54 0.32
N LEU A 54 -4.04 3.98 0.44
CA LEU A 54 -4.82 3.93 1.68
C LEU A 54 -5.12 2.48 2.10
N MET A 55 -5.12 2.21 3.36
CA MET A 55 -4.64 3.00 4.50
C MET A 55 -3.27 2.50 4.90
N THR A 56 -2.38 3.42 5.32
CA THR A 56 -0.99 3.10 5.67
C THR A 56 -0.90 1.91 6.64
N HIS A 57 -1.64 1.95 7.75
CA HIS A 57 -1.63 0.90 8.80
C HIS A 57 -2.31 -0.42 8.38
N ALA A 58 -3.00 -0.45 7.26
CA ALA A 58 -3.78 -1.61 6.82
C ALA A 58 -3.27 -2.14 5.46
N CYS A 59 -3.84 -1.65 4.35
CA CYS A 59 -3.55 -2.23 3.03
C CYS A 59 -2.09 -1.99 2.59
N VAL A 60 -1.52 -0.83 2.90
CA VAL A 60 -0.11 -0.53 2.58
C VAL A 60 0.82 -1.42 3.41
N ALA A 61 0.67 -1.43 4.74
CA ALA A 61 1.45 -2.30 5.61
C ALA A 61 1.22 -3.80 5.34
N GLY A 62 -0.02 -4.19 5.03
CA GLY A 62 -0.33 -5.57 4.65
C GLY A 62 0.35 -6.00 3.37
N ALA A 63 0.38 -5.14 2.35
CA ALA A 63 1.11 -5.42 1.12
C ALA A 63 2.63 -5.53 1.36
N ALA A 64 3.20 -4.64 2.17
CA ALA A 64 4.62 -4.71 2.53
C ALA A 64 4.99 -6.03 3.21
N ARG A 65 4.25 -6.42 4.24
CA ARG A 65 4.48 -7.67 5.00
C ARG A 65 4.41 -8.91 4.11
N ASP A 66 3.45 -8.95 3.18
CA ASP A 66 3.29 -10.12 2.30
C ASP A 66 4.30 -10.12 1.14
N ALA A 67 4.76 -8.96 0.67
CA ALA A 67 5.73 -8.85 -0.41
C ALA A 67 7.12 -9.38 -0.02
N VAL A 68 7.56 -9.14 1.21
CA VAL A 68 8.90 -9.54 1.68
C VAL A 68 9.13 -11.06 1.59
N PRO A 69 8.27 -11.94 2.16
CA PRO A 69 8.47 -13.38 2.05
C PRO A 69 8.31 -13.91 0.61
N LEU A 70 7.69 -13.15 -0.29
CA LEU A 70 7.62 -13.46 -1.71
C LEU A 70 8.89 -13.07 -2.48
N GLY A 71 9.86 -12.42 -1.81
CA GLY A 71 11.17 -12.08 -2.35
C GLY A 71 11.26 -10.70 -2.99
N TYR A 72 10.32 -9.81 -2.72
CA TYR A 72 10.37 -8.43 -3.19
C TYR A 72 11.11 -7.50 -2.22
N HIS A 73 11.87 -6.58 -2.77
CA HIS A 73 12.27 -5.37 -2.06
C HIS A 73 11.08 -4.39 -2.07
N VAL A 74 10.76 -3.83 -0.90
CA VAL A 74 9.59 -2.97 -0.73
C VAL A 74 10.01 -1.53 -0.46
N VAL A 75 9.40 -0.59 -1.15
CA VAL A 75 9.55 0.85 -0.91
C VAL A 75 8.16 1.45 -0.69
N ILE A 76 7.96 2.14 0.41
CA ILE A 76 6.70 2.85 0.68
C ILE A 76 6.86 4.33 0.39
N ALA A 77 5.95 4.86 -0.44
CA ALA A 77 5.86 6.30 -0.67
C ALA A 77 5.12 6.96 0.51
N SER A 78 5.87 7.54 1.44
CA SER A 78 5.33 8.06 2.70
C SER A 78 4.34 9.20 2.51
N ASP A 79 4.64 10.13 1.62
CA ASP A 79 3.82 11.30 1.27
C ASP A 79 2.70 11.00 0.26
N ALA A 80 2.69 9.80 -0.33
CA ALA A 80 1.61 9.28 -1.16
C ALA A 80 0.80 8.17 -0.46
N SER A 81 0.92 8.07 0.87
CA SER A 81 0.15 7.15 1.71
C SER A 81 -0.51 7.91 2.85
N ALA A 82 -1.67 7.48 3.26
CA ALA A 82 -2.40 8.12 4.35
C ALA A 82 -3.26 7.12 5.13
N THR A 83 -3.77 7.57 6.28
CA THR A 83 -4.71 6.80 7.08
C THR A 83 -5.76 7.71 7.73
N ARG A 84 -6.59 7.16 8.58
CA ARG A 84 -7.66 7.85 9.30
C ARG A 84 -7.49 7.70 10.81
N ASP A 85 -8.18 8.54 11.56
CA ASP A 85 -8.38 8.31 12.99
C ASP A 85 -9.09 6.98 13.22
N ILE A 86 -8.73 6.28 14.28
CA ILE A 86 -9.46 5.10 14.74
C ILE A 86 -9.89 5.27 16.19
N VAL A 87 -11.03 4.70 16.52
CA VAL A 87 -11.52 4.61 17.89
C VAL A 87 -11.43 3.14 18.31
N ARG A 88 -10.72 2.88 19.40
CA ARG A 88 -10.57 1.54 19.97
C ARG A 88 -11.85 1.10 20.68
N ALA A 89 -11.94 -0.18 21.00
CA ALA A 89 -13.09 -0.73 21.74
C ALA A 89 -13.29 -0.11 23.12
N ASP A 90 -12.23 0.40 23.74
CA ASP A 90 -12.25 1.13 25.02
C ASP A 90 -12.63 2.62 24.89
N GLY A 91 -12.97 3.08 23.69
CA GLY A 91 -13.33 4.47 23.37
C GLY A 91 -12.13 5.40 23.16
N GLN A 92 -10.90 4.95 23.36
CA GLN A 92 -9.72 5.76 23.11
C GLN A 92 -9.54 6.02 21.63
N LYS A 93 -9.28 7.29 21.28
CA LYS A 93 -8.97 7.70 19.91
C LYS A 93 -7.46 7.59 19.66
N VAL A 94 -7.10 6.99 18.55
CA VAL A 94 -5.75 7.06 17.99
C VAL A 94 -5.80 8.02 16.80
N ASP A 95 -5.02 9.08 16.91
CA ASP A 95 -4.91 10.11 15.88
C ASP A 95 -4.27 9.55 14.60
N LYS A 96 -4.78 9.99 13.44
CA LYS A 96 -4.32 9.52 12.13
C LYS A 96 -2.83 9.76 11.89
N ASP A 97 -2.28 10.90 12.34
CA ASP A 97 -0.88 11.22 12.09
C ASP A 97 0.04 10.37 12.98
N ALA A 98 -0.38 10.09 14.22
CA ALA A 98 0.31 9.17 15.11
C ALA A 98 0.29 7.74 14.54
N LEU A 99 -0.86 7.29 14.06
CA LEU A 99 -1.03 5.96 13.46
C LEU A 99 -0.23 5.82 12.16
N HIS A 100 -0.22 6.86 11.32
CA HIS A 100 0.56 6.89 10.09
C HIS A 100 2.07 6.75 10.38
N ARG A 101 2.60 7.59 11.27
CA ARG A 101 4.02 7.52 11.67
C ARG A 101 4.40 6.17 12.26
N ALA A 102 3.55 5.61 13.13
CA ALA A 102 3.81 4.30 13.73
C ALA A 102 3.84 3.18 12.67
N ALA A 103 2.91 3.20 11.72
CA ALA A 103 2.87 2.22 10.64
C ALA A 103 4.09 2.34 9.70
N LEU A 104 4.52 3.56 9.38
CA LEU A 104 5.73 3.77 8.58
C LEU A 104 6.98 3.31 9.32
N ALA A 105 7.10 3.61 10.61
CA ALA A 105 8.23 3.17 11.42
C ALA A 105 8.32 1.64 11.51
N GLU A 106 7.19 0.94 11.67
CA GLU A 106 7.15 -0.53 11.65
C GLU A 106 7.63 -1.10 10.31
N ILE A 107 7.19 -0.49 9.21
CA ILE A 107 7.58 -0.95 7.87
C ILE A 107 9.07 -0.73 7.66
N GLU A 108 9.59 0.44 8.02
CA GLU A 108 10.99 0.81 7.87
C GLU A 108 11.92 -0.07 8.72
N ASP A 109 11.50 -0.41 9.92
CA ASP A 109 12.26 -1.29 10.82
C ASP A 109 12.38 -2.74 10.32
N THR A 110 11.33 -3.25 9.64
CA THR A 110 11.23 -4.70 9.42
C THR A 110 10.98 -5.13 7.96
N PHE A 111 10.29 -4.33 7.16
CA PHE A 111 9.73 -4.81 5.90
C PHE A 111 10.23 -4.10 4.64
N GLY A 112 10.87 -2.95 4.73
CA GLY A 112 11.34 -2.23 3.55
C GLY A 112 11.71 -0.78 3.81
N ASP A 113 11.98 -0.05 2.75
CA ASP A 113 12.34 1.36 2.85
C ASP A 113 11.11 2.26 2.87
N VAL A 114 11.21 3.37 3.59
CA VAL A 114 10.21 4.44 3.57
C VAL A 114 10.84 5.68 2.96
N MET A 115 10.30 6.14 1.84
CA MET A 115 10.86 7.25 1.07
C MET A 115 9.77 8.25 0.69
N THR A 116 10.17 9.49 0.39
CA THR A 116 9.26 10.46 -0.24
C THR A 116 9.11 10.17 -1.73
N THR A 117 8.01 10.62 -2.34
CA THR A 117 7.82 10.52 -3.80
C THR A 117 8.95 11.22 -4.55
N ALA A 118 9.46 12.34 -4.03
CA ALA A 118 10.58 13.06 -4.61
C ALA A 118 11.88 12.22 -4.64
N ASP A 119 12.15 11.45 -3.59
CA ASP A 119 13.32 10.58 -3.54
C ASP A 119 13.14 9.34 -4.43
N ILE A 120 11.95 8.75 -4.42
CA ILE A 120 11.61 7.62 -5.29
C ILE A 120 11.81 7.96 -6.77
N THR A 121 11.41 9.16 -7.21
CA THR A 121 11.55 9.58 -8.60
C THR A 121 13.01 9.84 -9.04
N ARG A 122 13.94 9.93 -8.08
CA ARG A 122 15.39 10.04 -8.34
C ARG A 122 16.09 8.69 -8.40
N LEU A 123 15.40 7.60 -8.02
CA LEU A 123 15.98 6.26 -8.10
C LEU A 123 16.32 5.91 -9.55
N PRO A 124 17.49 5.27 -9.80
CA PRO A 124 17.84 4.86 -11.15
C PRO A 124 16.85 3.80 -11.64
N LEU A 125 16.26 4.03 -12.79
CA LEU A 125 15.49 2.99 -13.50
C LEU A 125 16.46 1.88 -13.94
N ARG A 126 16.21 0.66 -13.49
CA ARG A 126 16.95 -0.54 -13.91
C ARG A 126 16.05 -1.46 -14.70
#